data_93c19da82172510283fd55067b6928be
#
_entry.id   93c19da82172510283fd55067b6928be
#
_cell.length_a   1.000
_cell.length_b   1.000
_cell.length_c   1.000
_cell.angle_alpha   90.00
_cell.angle_beta   90.00
_cell.angle_gamma   90.00
#
_symmetry.space_group_name_H-M   'P 1'
#
loop_
_entity.id
_entity.type
_entity.pdbx_description
1 polymer ?
#
loop_
_entity_poly.entity_id
_entity_poly.type
_entity_poly.pdbx_seq_one_letter_code
_entity_poly.pdbx_strand_id
1 'polypeptide(L)'
;MFRRSIRTLLVGLCTLTAASQAATAMALAAPADQHQATYTAARDLHPQTLSDLTTAMKGEAFAYASYNLYGAQADREGHPAVDKVFRTTAQTELNEHLHEAATLAGVVGTDAANLRQAINGETYEHQVMYRAFADQARKDGDLEAAKLFTEIAADEGRHRDAYRTALTVVATGHGTIPAPPKADMMPVPAGLPKVKAARTKANLDTAMHGEALAHANYMLFAAHAKQAGNPALARLFEGTAGVELHEHFAGEAVLAGLARTTKENLRKAVTGEHHEATNLYPGFAERATAVGDTAAAGFFRDTAADEAKHAAAFQQALNQLH
;
A
#
# COMPACT_ATOMS: atom_id res chain seq x y z
N MET A 1 28.89 52.72 61.66
CA MET A 1 27.46 52.56 61.33
C MET A 1 27.32 52.23 59.84
N PHE A 2 27.39 50.99 59.46
CA PHE A 2 27.10 50.63 58.09
C PHE A 2 26.48 49.26 58.13
N ARG A 3 25.21 49.17 57.74
CA ARG A 3 24.46 47.91 57.57
C ARG A 3 24.84 47.28 56.25
N ARG A 4 25.34 46.07 56.27
CA ARG A 4 25.58 45.23 55.11
C ARG A 4 24.26 44.49 54.79
N SER A 5 23.72 44.72 53.60
CA SER A 5 22.64 43.92 53.01
C SER A 5 23.28 42.72 52.28
N ILE A 6 22.92 41.54 52.71
CA ILE A 6 23.26 40.29 52.05
C ILE A 6 22.23 40.08 50.93
N ARG A 7 22.67 40.06 49.66
CA ARG A 7 21.84 39.64 48.53
C ARG A 7 22.06 38.12 48.35
N THR A 8 21.03 37.36 48.63
CA THR A 8 20.95 35.94 48.36
C THR A 8 20.79 35.72 46.84
N LEU A 9 21.74 35.03 46.24
CA LEU A 9 21.68 34.64 44.85
C LEU A 9 20.85 33.34 44.78
N LEU A 10 19.64 33.40 44.22
CA LEU A 10 18.86 32.21 43.85
C LEU A 10 19.42 31.71 42.53
N VAL A 11 20.07 30.54 42.55
CA VAL A 11 20.41 29.77 41.37
C VAL A 11 19.15 29.05 40.93
N GLY A 12 18.51 29.56 39.88
CA GLY A 12 17.40 28.90 39.23
C GLY A 12 17.91 27.74 38.39
N LEU A 13 17.63 26.51 38.83
CA LEU A 13 17.86 25.28 38.07
C LEU A 13 16.83 25.21 36.95
N CYS A 14 17.21 25.59 35.74
CA CYS A 14 16.39 25.34 34.55
C CYS A 14 16.45 23.85 34.22
N THR A 15 15.44 23.11 34.63
CA THR A 15 15.17 21.77 34.09
C THR A 15 14.62 21.95 32.69
N LEU A 16 15.42 21.61 31.66
CA LEU A 16 14.92 21.42 30.31
C LEU A 16 14.07 20.14 30.31
N THR A 17 12.77 20.31 30.37
CA THR A 17 11.85 19.24 29.96
C THR A 17 11.86 19.18 28.44
N ALA A 18 12.48 18.16 27.90
CA ALA A 18 12.33 17.80 26.51
C ALA A 18 10.87 17.41 26.27
N ALA A 19 10.09 18.32 25.72
CA ALA A 19 8.78 18.01 25.20
C ALA A 19 9.00 17.21 23.91
N SER A 20 8.87 15.88 23.99
CA SER A 20 8.70 15.04 22.82
C SER A 20 7.37 15.44 22.18
N GLN A 21 7.43 16.22 21.11
CA GLN A 21 6.29 16.38 20.22
C GLN A 21 6.13 15.06 19.46
N ALA A 22 5.33 14.17 20.03
CA ALA A 22 4.70 13.12 19.26
C ALA A 22 3.82 13.83 18.22
N ALA A 23 4.28 13.85 16.97
CA ALA A 23 3.45 14.22 15.85
C ALA A 23 2.37 13.13 15.76
N THR A 24 1.23 13.37 16.40
CA THR A 24 0.02 12.57 16.19
C THR A 24 -0.37 12.85 14.75
N ALA A 25 -0.03 11.91 13.85
CA ALA A 25 -0.68 11.83 12.57
C ALA A 25 -2.17 11.63 12.90
N MET A 26 -2.96 12.67 12.78
CA MET A 26 -4.40 12.55 12.69
C MET A 26 -4.67 11.79 11.39
N ALA A 27 -4.76 10.46 11.47
CA ALA A 27 -5.52 9.70 10.53
C ALA A 27 -6.93 10.28 10.61
N LEU A 28 -7.33 11.04 9.59
CA LEU A 28 -8.72 11.38 9.36
C LEU A 28 -9.42 10.05 9.14
N ALA A 29 -9.97 9.48 10.22
CA ALA A 29 -10.87 8.37 10.13
C ALA A 29 -12.01 8.84 9.24
N ALA A 30 -12.09 8.29 8.04
CA ALA A 30 -13.29 8.38 7.24
C ALA A 30 -14.46 7.91 8.13
N PRO A 31 -15.64 8.52 8.03
CA PRO A 31 -16.78 8.13 8.86
C PRO A 31 -17.05 6.64 8.66
N ALA A 32 -16.79 5.86 9.71
CA ALA A 32 -16.82 4.39 9.71
C ALA A 32 -18.24 3.79 9.60
N ASP A 33 -19.28 4.60 9.45
CA ASP A 33 -20.64 4.15 9.82
C ASP A 33 -21.62 3.92 8.68
N GLN A 34 -21.22 3.98 7.38
CA GLN A 34 -22.19 3.70 6.31
C GLN A 34 -21.83 2.56 5.34
N HIS A 35 -20.73 1.84 5.53
CA HIS A 35 -20.27 0.84 4.56
C HIS A 35 -20.28 -0.62 5.05
N GLN A 36 -20.75 -0.92 6.27
CA GLN A 36 -20.76 -2.28 6.81
C GLN A 36 -21.82 -3.23 6.22
N ALA A 37 -22.64 -2.78 5.27
CA ALA A 37 -23.85 -3.54 4.90
C ALA A 37 -23.69 -4.56 3.76
N THR A 38 -22.50 -4.82 3.20
CA THR A 38 -22.39 -5.65 1.98
C THR A 38 -21.37 -6.80 1.99
N TYR A 39 -20.63 -7.03 3.07
CA TYR A 39 -19.68 -8.14 3.13
C TYR A 39 -20.16 -9.24 4.06
N THR A 40 -20.57 -10.38 3.51
CA THR A 40 -21.17 -11.48 4.29
C THR A 40 -20.14 -12.26 5.12
N ALA A 41 -18.87 -12.28 4.75
CA ALA A 41 -17.81 -12.99 5.45
C ALA A 41 -17.11 -12.16 6.54
N ALA A 42 -16.98 -10.85 6.38
CA ALA A 42 -16.35 -9.95 7.35
C ALA A 42 -17.25 -9.60 8.56
N ARG A 43 -18.51 -10.03 8.56
CA ARG A 43 -19.49 -9.63 9.59
C ARG A 43 -19.19 -10.13 10.99
N ASP A 44 -18.37 -11.15 11.12
CA ASP A 44 -18.09 -11.81 12.40
C ASP A 44 -16.66 -11.54 12.91
N LEU A 45 -15.79 -10.84 12.12
CA LEU A 45 -14.44 -10.52 12.56
C LEU A 45 -14.40 -9.32 13.49
N HIS A 46 -13.58 -9.43 14.53
CA HIS A 46 -13.28 -8.29 15.40
C HIS A 46 -12.68 -7.12 14.58
N PRO A 47 -13.04 -5.85 14.87
CA PRO A 47 -12.53 -4.70 14.12
C PRO A 47 -11.00 -4.62 14.04
N GLN A 48 -10.30 -5.04 15.11
CA GLN A 48 -8.83 -5.09 15.09
C GLN A 48 -8.31 -6.14 14.12
N THR A 49 -8.92 -7.32 14.05
CA THR A 49 -8.55 -8.37 13.10
C THR A 49 -8.75 -7.90 11.65
N LEU A 50 -9.85 -7.22 11.38
CA LEU A 50 -10.11 -6.64 10.06
C LEU A 50 -9.07 -5.55 9.71
N SER A 51 -8.67 -4.73 10.69
CA SER A 51 -7.59 -3.74 10.51
C SER A 51 -6.25 -4.41 10.24
N ASP A 52 -5.93 -5.51 10.94
CA ASP A 52 -4.70 -6.28 10.75
C ASP A 52 -4.68 -6.96 9.36
N LEU A 53 -5.78 -7.55 8.91
CA LEU A 53 -5.92 -8.10 7.55
C LEU A 53 -5.76 -7.00 6.49
N THR A 54 -6.31 -5.81 6.71
CA THR A 54 -6.14 -4.68 5.79
C THR A 54 -4.67 -4.24 5.73
N THR A 55 -3.97 -4.27 6.86
CA THR A 55 -2.55 -3.94 6.94
C THR A 55 -1.71 -4.98 6.23
N ALA A 56 -2.00 -6.27 6.44
CA ALA A 56 -1.38 -7.37 5.70
C ALA A 56 -1.55 -7.18 4.19
N MET A 57 -2.78 -7.03 3.71
CA MET A 57 -3.05 -6.84 2.28
C MET A 57 -2.26 -5.68 1.66
N LYS A 58 -2.09 -4.57 2.40
CA LYS A 58 -1.25 -3.44 1.93
C LYS A 58 0.21 -3.82 1.82
N GLY A 59 0.73 -4.56 2.79
CA GLY A 59 2.10 -5.07 2.79
C GLY A 59 2.34 -6.00 1.61
N GLU A 60 1.48 -7.02 1.44
CA GLU A 60 1.61 -8.01 0.38
C GLU A 60 1.48 -7.42 -1.03
N ALA A 61 0.54 -6.50 -1.23
CA ALA A 61 0.42 -5.79 -2.50
C ALA A 61 1.69 -4.96 -2.81
N PHE A 62 2.23 -4.28 -1.81
CA PHE A 62 3.46 -3.51 -1.95
C PHE A 62 4.68 -4.40 -2.16
N ALA A 63 4.77 -5.55 -1.48
CA ALA A 63 5.81 -6.56 -1.69
C ALA A 63 5.74 -7.11 -3.13
N TYR A 64 4.57 -7.51 -3.60
CA TYR A 64 4.34 -7.92 -4.99
C TYR A 64 4.89 -6.88 -5.99
N ALA A 65 4.46 -5.63 -5.86
CA ALA A 65 4.86 -4.56 -6.79
C ALA A 65 6.38 -4.30 -6.72
N SER A 66 6.93 -4.21 -5.50
CA SER A 66 8.35 -3.94 -5.26
C SER A 66 9.24 -5.08 -5.76
N TYR A 67 8.89 -6.34 -5.48
CA TYR A 67 9.71 -7.50 -5.89
C TYR A 67 9.72 -7.70 -7.41
N ASN A 68 8.64 -7.37 -8.10
CA ASN A 68 8.67 -7.34 -9.56
C ASN A 68 9.65 -6.27 -10.10
N LEU A 69 9.74 -5.10 -9.47
CA LEU A 69 10.74 -4.08 -9.83
C LEU A 69 12.16 -4.54 -9.50
N TYR A 70 12.37 -5.16 -8.35
CA TYR A 70 13.68 -5.66 -7.90
C TYR A 70 14.17 -6.82 -8.78
N GLY A 71 13.26 -7.71 -9.19
CA GLY A 71 13.55 -8.76 -10.16
C GLY A 71 13.98 -8.21 -11.51
N ALA A 72 13.19 -7.26 -12.06
CA ALA A 72 13.54 -6.60 -13.29
C ALA A 72 14.88 -5.87 -13.22
N GLN A 73 15.26 -5.32 -12.05
CA GLN A 73 16.58 -4.72 -11.84
C GLN A 73 17.68 -5.79 -11.80
N ALA A 74 17.43 -6.92 -11.15
CA ALA A 74 18.38 -8.03 -11.09
C ALA A 74 18.67 -8.59 -12.50
N ASP A 75 17.64 -8.71 -13.33
CA ASP A 75 17.81 -9.12 -14.74
C ASP A 75 18.68 -8.12 -15.52
N ARG A 76 18.42 -6.81 -15.37
CA ARG A 76 19.25 -5.76 -15.99
C ARG A 76 20.71 -5.78 -15.55
N GLU A 77 20.98 -6.19 -14.32
CA GLU A 77 22.34 -6.34 -13.76
C GLU A 77 22.99 -7.70 -14.09
N GLY A 78 22.30 -8.58 -14.84
CA GLY A 78 22.81 -9.88 -15.26
C GLY A 78 22.69 -10.97 -14.19
N HIS A 79 21.72 -10.85 -13.28
CA HIS A 79 21.45 -11.80 -12.22
C HIS A 79 20.09 -12.52 -12.38
N PRO A 80 19.88 -13.32 -13.45
CA PRO A 80 18.58 -13.94 -13.75
C PRO A 80 18.10 -14.91 -12.66
N ALA A 81 19.00 -15.53 -11.92
CA ALA A 81 18.63 -16.39 -10.78
C ALA A 81 17.99 -15.56 -9.65
N VAL A 82 18.47 -14.34 -9.41
CA VAL A 82 17.92 -13.41 -8.41
C VAL A 82 16.59 -12.85 -8.89
N ASP A 83 16.45 -12.49 -10.19
CA ASP A 83 15.17 -12.11 -10.79
C ASP A 83 14.12 -13.19 -10.54
N LYS A 84 14.47 -14.46 -10.78
CA LYS A 84 13.55 -15.57 -10.54
C LYS A 84 13.11 -15.65 -9.07
N VAL A 85 14.00 -15.48 -8.11
CA VAL A 85 13.66 -15.50 -6.68
C VAL A 85 12.66 -14.39 -6.39
N PHE A 86 12.94 -13.14 -6.76
CA PHE A 86 12.03 -12.02 -6.55
C PHE A 86 10.65 -12.25 -7.18
N ARG A 87 10.59 -12.69 -8.45
CA ARG A 87 9.30 -12.92 -9.13
C ARG A 87 8.51 -14.06 -8.53
N THR A 88 9.19 -15.14 -8.10
CA THR A 88 8.51 -16.27 -7.46
C THR A 88 7.90 -15.83 -6.12
N THR A 89 8.65 -15.13 -5.29
CA THR A 89 8.14 -14.56 -4.03
C THR A 89 6.98 -13.59 -4.32
N ALA A 90 7.14 -12.63 -5.25
CA ALA A 90 6.05 -11.73 -5.62
C ALA A 90 4.75 -12.46 -5.99
N GLN A 91 4.82 -13.60 -6.67
CA GLN A 91 3.62 -14.37 -6.99
C GLN A 91 2.99 -15.02 -5.76
N THR A 92 3.78 -15.44 -4.77
CA THR A 92 3.25 -15.95 -3.49
C THR A 92 2.53 -14.83 -2.74
N GLU A 93 3.14 -13.63 -2.63
CA GLU A 93 2.51 -12.49 -1.94
C GLU A 93 1.13 -12.12 -2.53
N LEU A 94 1.04 -12.10 -3.86
CA LEU A 94 -0.22 -11.74 -4.53
C LEU A 94 -1.26 -12.86 -4.48
N ASN A 95 -0.85 -14.10 -4.86
CA ASN A 95 -1.81 -15.16 -5.16
C ASN A 95 -2.16 -16.03 -3.95
N GLU A 96 -1.32 -16.01 -2.91
CA GLU A 96 -1.55 -16.77 -1.69
C GLU A 96 -1.88 -15.82 -0.54
N HIS A 97 -0.93 -15.03 -0.06
CA HIS A 97 -1.10 -14.19 1.14
C HIS A 97 -2.18 -13.13 0.96
N LEU A 98 -2.08 -12.28 -0.07
CA LEU A 98 -3.09 -11.23 -0.31
C LEU A 98 -4.45 -11.84 -0.61
N HIS A 99 -4.51 -12.89 -1.42
CA HIS A 99 -5.78 -13.51 -1.80
C HIS A 99 -6.50 -14.11 -0.59
N GLU A 100 -5.78 -14.79 0.32
CA GLU A 100 -6.35 -15.35 1.53
C GLU A 100 -6.79 -14.24 2.51
N ALA A 101 -5.94 -13.22 2.73
CA ALA A 101 -6.30 -12.06 3.54
C ALA A 101 -7.56 -11.35 3.01
N ALA A 102 -7.66 -11.15 1.68
CA ALA A 102 -8.83 -10.54 1.04
C ALA A 102 -10.09 -11.40 1.19
N THR A 103 -9.94 -12.73 1.14
CA THR A 103 -11.04 -13.67 1.35
C THR A 103 -11.54 -13.62 2.78
N LEU A 104 -10.65 -13.64 3.78
CA LEU A 104 -11.00 -13.53 5.19
C LEU A 104 -11.65 -12.18 5.51
N ALA A 105 -11.12 -11.10 4.95
CA ALA A 105 -11.67 -9.75 5.10
C ALA A 105 -12.98 -9.51 4.33
N GLY A 106 -13.38 -10.44 3.44
CA GLY A 106 -14.57 -10.29 2.62
C GLY A 106 -14.52 -9.10 1.66
N VAL A 107 -13.35 -8.86 1.06
CA VAL A 107 -13.10 -7.70 0.18
C VAL A 107 -13.94 -7.75 -1.08
N VAL A 108 -14.10 -8.94 -1.68
CA VAL A 108 -14.83 -9.11 -2.92
C VAL A 108 -16.32 -9.33 -2.64
N GLY A 109 -17.14 -8.40 -3.08
CA GLY A 109 -18.60 -8.47 -3.01
C GLY A 109 -19.23 -8.65 -4.39
N THR A 110 -20.48 -8.23 -4.53
CA THR A 110 -21.14 -8.15 -5.85
C THR A 110 -20.48 -7.07 -6.72
N ASP A 111 -20.65 -7.14 -8.04
CA ASP A 111 -20.15 -6.11 -8.97
C ASP A 111 -20.51 -4.69 -8.52
N ALA A 112 -21.74 -4.49 -8.06
CA ALA A 112 -22.19 -3.20 -7.57
C ALA A 112 -21.50 -2.80 -6.24
N ALA A 113 -21.18 -3.75 -5.36
CA ALA A 113 -20.43 -3.49 -4.13
C ALA A 113 -18.98 -3.15 -4.44
N ASN A 114 -18.34 -3.91 -5.31
CA ASN A 114 -16.95 -3.69 -5.76
C ASN A 114 -16.81 -2.31 -6.43
N LEU A 115 -17.76 -1.94 -7.30
CA LEU A 115 -17.78 -0.61 -7.92
C LEU A 115 -17.96 0.53 -6.90
N ARG A 116 -18.79 0.35 -5.87
CA ARG A 116 -18.92 1.37 -4.81
C ARG A 116 -17.64 1.51 -4.00
N GLN A 117 -16.97 0.40 -3.70
CA GLN A 117 -15.68 0.43 -3.01
C GLN A 117 -14.65 1.17 -3.84
N ALA A 118 -14.51 0.86 -5.13
CA ALA A 118 -13.62 1.55 -6.05
C ALA A 118 -13.95 3.06 -6.12
N ILE A 119 -15.20 3.43 -6.35
CA ILE A 119 -15.64 4.84 -6.38
C ILE A 119 -15.26 5.59 -5.10
N ASN A 120 -15.34 4.96 -3.94
CA ASN A 120 -14.98 5.59 -2.66
C ASN A 120 -13.46 5.82 -2.56
N GLY A 121 -12.64 4.83 -2.95
CA GLY A 121 -11.18 4.97 -3.03
C GLY A 121 -10.78 6.11 -3.95
N GLU A 122 -11.18 6.03 -5.21
CA GLU A 122 -10.88 7.03 -6.23
C GLU A 122 -11.38 8.44 -5.84
N THR A 123 -12.51 8.53 -5.14
CA THR A 123 -13.03 9.83 -4.66
C THR A 123 -12.10 10.41 -3.60
N TYR A 124 -11.65 9.61 -2.65
CA TYR A 124 -10.73 10.05 -1.61
C TYR A 124 -9.37 10.45 -2.20
N GLU A 125 -8.82 9.64 -3.09
CA GLU A 125 -7.54 9.87 -3.76
C GLU A 125 -7.60 11.14 -4.61
N HIS A 126 -8.64 11.29 -5.44
CA HIS A 126 -8.86 12.47 -6.26
C HIS A 126 -9.07 13.76 -5.46
N GLN A 127 -9.92 13.73 -4.42
CA GLN A 127 -10.39 14.96 -3.76
C GLN A 127 -9.58 15.35 -2.55
N VAL A 128 -8.95 14.39 -1.86
CA VAL A 128 -8.29 14.60 -0.57
C VAL A 128 -6.81 14.28 -0.64
N MET A 129 -6.45 13.01 -0.86
CA MET A 129 -5.11 12.51 -0.64
C MET A 129 -4.09 13.16 -1.58
N TYR A 130 -4.23 12.97 -2.89
CA TYR A 130 -3.24 13.48 -3.85
C TYR A 130 -3.19 14.99 -3.93
N ARG A 131 -4.31 15.69 -3.73
CA ARG A 131 -4.32 17.15 -3.64
C ARG A 131 -3.51 17.65 -2.44
N ALA A 132 -3.71 17.03 -1.27
CA ALA A 132 -2.96 17.38 -0.07
C ALA A 132 -1.46 17.07 -0.24
N PHE A 133 -1.11 15.95 -0.86
CA PHE A 133 0.27 15.56 -1.15
C PHE A 133 0.93 16.52 -2.14
N ALA A 134 0.23 16.91 -3.21
CA ALA A 134 0.71 17.89 -4.19
C ALA A 134 0.98 19.25 -3.55
N ASP A 135 0.05 19.75 -2.73
CA ASP A 135 0.19 21.03 -2.03
C ASP A 135 1.34 20.99 -1.01
N GLN A 136 1.50 19.84 -0.32
CA GLN A 136 2.58 19.67 0.64
C GLN A 136 3.96 19.60 -0.04
N ALA A 137 4.08 18.81 -1.12
CA ALA A 137 5.31 18.69 -1.90
C ALA A 137 5.71 20.03 -2.53
N ARG A 138 4.75 20.83 -2.99
CA ARG A 138 4.99 22.19 -3.52
C ARG A 138 5.55 23.11 -2.44
N LYS A 139 5.01 23.08 -1.21
CA LYS A 139 5.52 23.86 -0.07
C LYS A 139 6.91 23.43 0.34
N ASP A 140 7.23 22.14 0.18
CA ASP A 140 8.54 21.57 0.53
C ASP A 140 9.59 21.79 -0.56
N GLY A 141 9.19 22.27 -1.74
CA GLY A 141 10.08 22.48 -2.88
C GLY A 141 10.36 21.22 -3.70
N ASP A 142 9.67 20.10 -3.44
CA ASP A 142 9.74 18.86 -4.21
C ASP A 142 8.77 18.94 -5.41
N LEU A 143 9.09 19.80 -6.37
CA LEU A 143 8.17 20.20 -7.45
C LEU A 143 7.81 19.05 -8.40
N GLU A 144 8.74 18.10 -8.64
CA GLU A 144 8.46 16.92 -9.46
C GLU A 144 7.39 16.03 -8.80
N ALA A 145 7.48 15.84 -7.48
CA ALA A 145 6.46 15.10 -6.74
C ALA A 145 5.12 15.84 -6.73
N ALA A 146 5.14 17.17 -6.55
CA ALA A 146 3.93 17.98 -6.61
C ALA A 146 3.22 17.88 -7.98
N LYS A 147 4.01 17.81 -9.06
CA LYS A 147 3.49 17.62 -10.42
C LYS A 147 2.86 16.24 -10.55
N LEU A 148 3.60 15.17 -10.20
CA LEU A 148 3.12 13.79 -10.27
C LEU A 148 1.81 13.60 -9.49
N PHE A 149 1.76 14.01 -8.22
CA PHE A 149 0.55 13.92 -7.40
C PHE A 149 -0.63 14.69 -7.98
N THR A 150 -0.38 15.81 -8.69
CA THR A 150 -1.45 16.56 -9.37
C THR A 150 -1.99 15.79 -10.58
N GLU A 151 -1.11 15.14 -11.33
CA GLU A 151 -1.46 14.31 -12.49
C GLU A 151 -2.25 13.08 -12.04
N ILE A 152 -1.77 12.34 -11.05
CA ILE A 152 -2.49 11.20 -10.47
C ILE A 152 -3.87 11.63 -9.95
N ALA A 153 -3.97 12.73 -9.19
CA ALA A 153 -5.27 13.23 -8.75
C ALA A 153 -6.28 13.43 -9.89
N ALA A 154 -5.82 13.83 -11.08
CA ALA A 154 -6.70 13.97 -12.23
C ALA A 154 -7.10 12.62 -12.84
N ASP A 155 -6.21 11.63 -12.80
CA ASP A 155 -6.47 10.28 -13.27
C ASP A 155 -7.50 9.58 -12.38
N GLU A 156 -7.38 9.69 -11.02
CA GLU A 156 -8.36 9.13 -10.07
C GLU A 156 -9.76 9.74 -10.26
N GLY A 157 -9.80 11.01 -10.65
CA GLY A 157 -11.06 11.64 -11.06
C GLY A 157 -11.70 10.96 -12.28
N ARG A 158 -10.90 10.54 -13.26
CA ARG A 158 -11.36 9.83 -14.46
C ARG A 158 -11.78 8.39 -14.15
N HIS A 159 -10.99 7.68 -13.33
CA HIS A 159 -11.31 6.33 -12.87
C HIS A 159 -12.64 6.31 -12.11
N ARG A 160 -12.79 7.20 -11.12
CA ARG A 160 -14.07 7.39 -10.39
C ARG A 160 -15.26 7.57 -11.31
N ASP A 161 -15.16 8.45 -12.30
CA ASP A 161 -16.28 8.78 -13.17
C ASP A 161 -16.62 7.61 -14.12
N ALA A 162 -15.61 6.85 -14.56
CA ALA A 162 -15.80 5.60 -15.28
C ALA A 162 -16.52 4.55 -14.43
N TYR A 163 -16.10 4.35 -13.19
CA TYR A 163 -16.74 3.42 -12.25
C TYR A 163 -18.19 3.85 -11.90
N ARG A 164 -18.48 5.14 -11.76
CA ARG A 164 -19.85 5.65 -11.57
C ARG A 164 -20.75 5.32 -12.75
N THR A 165 -20.23 5.49 -13.97
CA THR A 165 -20.95 5.12 -15.19
C THR A 165 -21.19 3.61 -15.22
N ALA A 166 -20.17 2.80 -14.93
CA ALA A 166 -20.28 1.34 -14.85
C ALA A 166 -21.32 0.90 -13.80
N LEU A 167 -21.31 1.52 -12.61
CA LEU A 167 -22.30 1.24 -11.57
C LEU A 167 -23.73 1.52 -12.02
N THR A 168 -23.95 2.60 -12.76
CA THR A 168 -25.27 2.91 -13.34
C THR A 168 -25.70 1.82 -14.31
N VAL A 169 -24.80 1.36 -15.19
CA VAL A 169 -25.09 0.28 -16.15
C VAL A 169 -25.42 -1.03 -15.42
N VAL A 170 -24.60 -1.40 -14.43
CA VAL A 170 -24.84 -2.63 -13.62
C VAL A 170 -26.16 -2.56 -12.87
N ALA A 171 -26.52 -1.40 -12.33
CA ALA A 171 -27.73 -1.24 -11.54
C ALA A 171 -29.01 -1.19 -12.39
N THR A 172 -28.95 -0.67 -13.61
CA THR A 172 -30.13 -0.43 -14.45
C THR A 172 -30.28 -1.41 -15.60
N GLY A 173 -29.20 -2.10 -15.98
CA GLY A 173 -29.11 -2.92 -17.19
C GLY A 173 -29.08 -2.10 -18.49
N HIS A 174 -28.97 -0.77 -18.40
CA HIS A 174 -29.01 0.13 -19.56
C HIS A 174 -27.72 0.95 -19.68
N GLY A 175 -27.27 1.15 -20.92
CA GLY A 175 -26.05 1.90 -21.24
C GLY A 175 -24.89 0.99 -21.61
N THR A 176 -23.70 1.56 -21.60
CA THR A 176 -22.47 0.86 -21.97
C THR A 176 -21.40 1.06 -20.90
N ILE A 177 -20.76 -0.02 -20.44
CA ILE A 177 -19.58 0.07 -19.57
C ILE A 177 -18.50 0.84 -20.32
N PRO A 178 -17.85 1.84 -19.70
CA PRO A 178 -16.76 2.58 -20.33
C PRO A 178 -15.63 1.68 -20.81
N ALA A 179 -14.93 2.12 -21.85
CA ALA A 179 -13.72 1.42 -22.29
C ALA A 179 -12.64 1.46 -21.19
N PRO A 180 -11.86 0.39 -21.03
CA PRO A 180 -10.77 0.39 -20.06
C PRO A 180 -9.72 1.47 -20.40
N PRO A 181 -9.14 2.14 -19.40
CA PRO A 181 -7.94 2.94 -19.64
C PRO A 181 -6.81 2.03 -20.12
N LYS A 182 -5.84 2.63 -20.78
CA LYS A 182 -4.65 1.92 -21.25
C LYS A 182 -3.46 2.49 -20.48
N ALA A 183 -2.76 1.64 -19.77
CA ALA A 183 -1.57 2.04 -19.04
C ALA A 183 -0.38 2.30 -20.00
N ASP A 184 0.33 3.39 -19.75
CA ASP A 184 1.64 3.65 -20.32
C ASP A 184 2.72 3.06 -19.40
N MET A 185 3.45 2.04 -19.89
CA MET A 185 4.44 1.34 -19.09
C MET A 185 5.63 2.24 -18.75
N MET A 186 5.71 2.71 -17.53
CA MET A 186 6.81 3.54 -17.06
C MET A 186 8.00 2.69 -16.58
N PRO A 187 9.22 2.91 -17.13
CA PRO A 187 10.41 2.23 -16.63
C PRO A 187 10.79 2.77 -15.24
N VAL A 188 11.11 1.86 -14.32
CA VAL A 188 11.63 2.21 -12.99
C VAL A 188 13.12 1.81 -12.92
N PRO A 189 14.04 2.72 -13.25
CA PRO A 189 15.47 2.45 -13.12
C PRO A 189 15.90 2.50 -11.66
N ALA A 190 16.96 1.76 -11.32
CA ALA A 190 17.59 1.91 -10.02
C ALA A 190 18.12 3.34 -9.82
N GLY A 191 17.92 3.91 -8.66
CA GLY A 191 18.33 5.28 -8.37
C GLY A 191 18.13 5.72 -6.93
N LEU A 192 18.68 6.89 -6.61
CA LEU A 192 18.45 7.55 -5.34
C LEU A 192 17.09 8.26 -5.32
N PRO A 193 16.50 8.50 -4.14
CA PRO A 193 15.32 9.34 -4.01
C PRO A 193 15.53 10.71 -4.67
N LYS A 194 14.57 11.13 -5.49
CA LYS A 194 14.59 12.44 -6.17
C LYS A 194 13.96 13.54 -5.32
N VAL A 195 13.26 13.17 -4.26
CA VAL A 195 12.62 14.08 -3.29
C VAL A 195 13.50 14.26 -2.05
N LYS A 196 13.43 15.44 -1.44
CA LYS A 196 14.28 15.81 -0.31
C LYS A 196 13.53 15.80 1.01
N ALA A 197 12.32 16.36 1.03
CA ALA A 197 11.56 16.53 2.26
C ALA A 197 11.10 15.19 2.84
N ALA A 198 11.25 15.02 4.15
CA ALA A 198 10.80 13.81 4.84
C ALA A 198 9.29 13.56 4.67
N ARG A 199 8.48 14.64 4.62
CA ARG A 199 7.04 14.53 4.40
C ARG A 199 6.71 14.06 3.01
N THR A 200 7.40 14.53 1.98
CA THR A 200 7.20 14.07 0.60
C THR A 200 7.58 12.60 0.46
N LYS A 201 8.65 12.16 1.13
CA LYS A 201 9.03 10.74 1.16
C LYS A 201 7.95 9.87 1.83
N ALA A 202 7.40 10.32 2.95
CA ALA A 202 6.31 9.62 3.64
C ALA A 202 5.02 9.59 2.80
N ASN A 203 4.71 10.68 2.08
CA ASN A 203 3.57 10.71 1.17
C ASN A 203 3.73 9.75 0.01
N LEU A 204 4.93 9.68 -0.61
CA LEU A 204 5.23 8.69 -1.66
C LEU A 204 5.11 7.25 -1.14
N ASP A 205 5.59 6.98 0.06
CA ASP A 205 5.46 5.66 0.69
C ASP A 205 3.98 5.29 0.90
N THR A 206 3.18 6.21 1.42
CA THR A 206 1.73 6.03 1.61
C THR A 206 1.02 5.80 0.28
N ALA A 207 1.35 6.58 -0.74
CA ALA A 207 0.77 6.50 -2.06
C ALA A 207 1.10 5.17 -2.73
N MET A 208 2.36 4.77 -2.78
CA MET A 208 2.78 3.48 -3.35
C MET A 208 2.07 2.27 -2.71
N HIS A 209 1.85 2.29 -1.40
CA HIS A 209 1.06 1.24 -0.73
C HIS A 209 -0.42 1.30 -1.13
N GLY A 210 -0.97 2.49 -1.39
CA GLY A 210 -2.32 2.69 -1.90
C GLY A 210 -2.48 2.11 -3.31
N GLU A 211 -1.61 2.52 -4.24
CA GLU A 211 -1.65 2.10 -5.64
C GLU A 211 -1.45 0.59 -5.81
N ALA A 212 -0.52 0.01 -5.07
CA ALA A 212 -0.31 -1.44 -5.08
C ALA A 212 -1.56 -2.18 -4.60
N LEU A 213 -2.22 -1.71 -3.54
CA LEU A 213 -3.46 -2.31 -3.03
C LEU A 213 -4.63 -2.08 -4.00
N ALA A 214 -4.74 -0.90 -4.63
CA ALA A 214 -5.77 -0.61 -5.63
C ALA A 214 -5.62 -1.56 -6.83
N HIS A 215 -4.39 -1.72 -7.35
CA HIS A 215 -4.10 -2.72 -8.38
C HIS A 215 -4.59 -4.12 -7.99
N ALA A 216 -4.21 -4.61 -6.81
CA ALA A 216 -4.57 -5.95 -6.35
C ALA A 216 -6.09 -6.11 -6.20
N ASN A 217 -6.76 -5.15 -5.57
CA ASN A 217 -8.21 -5.17 -5.39
C ASN A 217 -8.95 -5.15 -6.73
N TYR A 218 -8.51 -4.32 -7.68
CA TYR A 218 -9.16 -4.24 -8.99
C TYR A 218 -8.97 -5.52 -9.80
N MET A 219 -7.83 -6.21 -9.66
CA MET A 219 -7.65 -7.53 -10.25
C MET A 219 -8.59 -8.58 -9.63
N LEU A 220 -8.83 -8.55 -8.31
CA LEU A 220 -9.82 -9.41 -7.65
C LEU A 220 -11.24 -9.09 -8.13
N PHE A 221 -11.60 -7.82 -8.27
CA PHE A 221 -12.91 -7.39 -8.77
C PHE A 221 -13.11 -7.76 -10.24
N ALA A 222 -12.05 -7.66 -11.05
CA ALA A 222 -12.06 -8.11 -12.44
C ALA A 222 -12.31 -9.61 -12.55
N ALA A 223 -11.64 -10.41 -11.74
CA ALA A 223 -11.83 -11.86 -11.69
C ALA A 223 -13.29 -12.21 -11.33
N HIS A 224 -13.86 -11.54 -10.32
CA HIS A 224 -15.26 -11.67 -9.93
C HIS A 224 -16.22 -11.30 -11.07
N ALA A 225 -16.04 -10.11 -11.67
CA ALA A 225 -16.89 -9.64 -12.77
C ALA A 225 -16.87 -10.61 -13.97
N LYS A 226 -15.69 -11.18 -14.27
CA LYS A 226 -15.56 -12.20 -15.32
C LYS A 226 -16.35 -13.46 -14.99
N GLN A 227 -16.28 -13.96 -13.76
CA GLN A 227 -17.04 -15.11 -13.28
C GLN A 227 -18.56 -14.83 -13.25
N ALA A 228 -18.95 -13.60 -12.92
CA ALA A 228 -20.34 -13.15 -12.92
C ALA A 228 -20.91 -12.92 -14.34
N GLY A 229 -20.13 -13.09 -15.40
CA GLY A 229 -20.55 -12.90 -16.78
C GLY A 229 -20.51 -11.47 -17.28
N ASN A 230 -19.79 -10.57 -16.61
CA ASN A 230 -19.61 -9.15 -16.94
C ASN A 230 -18.21 -8.85 -17.53
N PRO A 231 -17.84 -9.39 -18.71
CA PRO A 231 -16.48 -9.25 -19.24
C PRO A 231 -16.10 -7.78 -19.58
N ALA A 232 -17.08 -6.91 -19.83
CA ALA A 232 -16.81 -5.49 -20.06
C ALA A 232 -16.38 -4.80 -18.77
N LEU A 233 -17.03 -5.12 -17.65
CA LEU A 233 -16.64 -4.63 -16.32
C LEU A 233 -15.29 -5.19 -15.89
N ALA A 234 -15.05 -6.47 -16.13
CA ALA A 234 -13.76 -7.08 -15.86
C ALA A 234 -12.62 -6.31 -16.56
N ARG A 235 -12.77 -6.02 -17.86
CA ARG A 235 -11.77 -5.24 -18.61
C ARG A 235 -11.58 -3.82 -18.06
N LEU A 236 -12.65 -3.17 -17.59
CA LEU A 236 -12.54 -1.84 -16.99
C LEU A 236 -11.67 -1.90 -15.74
N PHE A 237 -11.91 -2.86 -14.82
CA PHE A 237 -11.08 -3.07 -13.64
C PHE A 237 -9.63 -3.44 -14.00
N GLU A 238 -9.43 -4.37 -14.95
CA GLU A 238 -8.09 -4.75 -15.43
C GLU A 238 -7.30 -3.57 -15.99
N GLY A 239 -7.97 -2.70 -16.78
CA GLY A 239 -7.33 -1.52 -17.36
C GLY A 239 -6.93 -0.51 -16.28
N THR A 240 -7.82 -0.21 -15.33
CA THR A 240 -7.50 0.67 -14.21
C THR A 240 -6.38 0.07 -13.35
N ALA A 241 -6.47 -1.22 -12.98
CA ALA A 241 -5.40 -1.90 -12.26
C ALA A 241 -4.04 -1.77 -12.95
N GLY A 242 -4.03 -1.78 -14.29
CA GLY A 242 -2.81 -1.55 -15.07
C GLY A 242 -2.26 -0.14 -14.90
N VAL A 243 -3.10 0.89 -14.84
CA VAL A 243 -2.69 2.29 -14.62
C VAL A 243 -2.10 2.44 -13.21
N GLU A 244 -2.78 1.91 -12.17
CA GLU A 244 -2.31 2.01 -10.78
C GLU A 244 -0.90 1.43 -10.61
N LEU A 245 -0.61 0.28 -11.21
CA LEU A 245 0.69 -0.36 -11.05
C LEU A 245 1.77 0.23 -11.97
N HIS A 246 1.45 0.48 -13.24
CA HIS A 246 2.45 0.75 -14.26
C HIS A 246 2.68 2.24 -14.52
N GLU A 247 1.77 3.11 -14.07
CA GLU A 247 1.93 4.56 -14.16
C GLU A 247 2.07 5.19 -12.77
N HIS A 248 1.07 5.05 -11.90
CA HIS A 248 1.04 5.73 -10.61
C HIS A 248 2.13 5.17 -9.68
N PHE A 249 2.04 3.90 -9.30
CA PHE A 249 3.07 3.25 -8.48
C PHE A 249 4.47 3.38 -9.10
N ALA A 250 4.61 3.17 -10.41
CA ALA A 250 5.91 3.25 -11.08
C ALA A 250 6.49 4.66 -11.03
N GLY A 251 5.68 5.69 -11.28
CA GLY A 251 6.08 7.10 -11.18
C GLY A 251 6.54 7.48 -9.77
N GLU A 252 5.78 7.06 -8.77
CA GLU A 252 6.10 7.25 -7.35
C GLU A 252 7.38 6.51 -6.95
N ALA A 253 7.53 5.25 -7.39
CA ALA A 253 8.73 4.43 -7.16
C ALA A 253 10.00 5.09 -7.73
N VAL A 254 9.91 5.74 -8.90
CA VAL A 254 11.01 6.52 -9.47
C VAL A 254 11.39 7.71 -8.58
N LEU A 255 10.40 8.45 -8.06
CA LEU A 255 10.65 9.61 -7.20
C LEU A 255 11.15 9.19 -5.80
N ALA A 256 10.64 8.09 -5.29
CA ALA A 256 11.05 7.51 -4.01
C ALA A 256 12.44 6.85 -4.08
N GLY A 257 12.97 6.55 -5.28
CA GLY A 257 14.17 5.74 -5.45
C GLY A 257 13.98 4.34 -4.86
N LEU A 258 12.80 3.73 -5.10
CA LEU A 258 12.41 2.45 -4.54
C LEU A 258 13.32 1.32 -5.01
N ALA A 259 13.57 1.23 -6.32
CA ALA A 259 14.52 0.29 -6.90
C ALA A 259 15.95 0.81 -6.75
N ARG A 260 16.83 -0.06 -6.24
CA ARG A 260 18.26 0.18 -6.02
C ARG A 260 19.06 -0.90 -6.74
N THR A 261 20.36 -0.99 -6.48
CA THR A 261 21.15 -2.14 -6.94
C THR A 261 20.57 -3.45 -6.45
N THR A 262 20.77 -4.53 -7.18
CA THR A 262 20.30 -5.89 -6.80
C THR A 262 20.69 -6.24 -5.38
N LYS A 263 21.93 -5.91 -4.98
CA LYS A 263 22.43 -6.16 -3.62
C LYS A 263 21.68 -5.37 -2.54
N GLU A 264 21.36 -4.10 -2.80
CA GLU A 264 20.58 -3.27 -1.88
C GLU A 264 19.13 -3.73 -1.79
N ASN A 265 18.52 -4.10 -2.92
CA ASN A 265 17.16 -4.63 -2.98
C ASN A 265 17.03 -5.93 -2.19
N LEU A 266 17.97 -6.87 -2.35
CA LEU A 266 17.98 -8.10 -1.56
C LEU A 266 18.11 -7.83 -0.06
N ARG A 267 18.98 -6.90 0.36
CA ARG A 267 19.10 -6.53 1.78
C ARG A 267 17.80 -5.96 2.34
N LYS A 268 17.11 -5.13 1.55
CA LYS A 268 15.82 -4.56 1.93
C LYS A 268 14.77 -5.67 2.07
N ALA A 269 14.70 -6.58 1.10
CA ALA A 269 13.77 -7.71 1.14
C ALA A 269 14.04 -8.61 2.37
N VAL A 270 15.30 -9.04 2.61
CA VAL A 270 15.66 -9.83 3.81
C VAL A 270 15.18 -9.14 5.09
N THR A 271 15.36 -7.83 5.20
CA THR A 271 14.96 -7.07 6.41
C THR A 271 13.45 -7.01 6.56
N GLY A 272 12.71 -6.79 5.47
CA GLY A 272 11.24 -6.75 5.46
C GLY A 272 10.66 -8.09 5.88
N GLU A 273 10.98 -9.15 5.15
CA GLU A 273 10.52 -10.50 5.42
C GLU A 273 10.84 -10.98 6.85
N HIS A 274 12.05 -10.69 7.31
CA HIS A 274 12.43 -11.04 8.69
C HIS A 274 11.55 -10.30 9.72
N HIS A 275 11.23 -9.03 9.49
CA HIS A 275 10.32 -8.27 10.35
C HIS A 275 8.90 -8.85 10.32
N GLU A 276 8.41 -9.19 9.15
CA GLU A 276 7.09 -9.80 8.96
C GLU A 276 6.99 -11.16 9.65
N ALA A 277 7.99 -12.01 9.45
CA ALA A 277 8.07 -13.33 10.07
C ALA A 277 8.15 -13.30 11.61
N THR A 278 8.85 -12.31 12.20
CA THR A 278 9.19 -12.34 13.62
C THR A 278 8.39 -11.37 14.50
N ASN A 279 7.81 -10.34 13.90
CA ASN A 279 7.14 -9.25 14.62
C ASN A 279 5.71 -9.00 14.14
N LEU A 280 5.52 -8.74 12.84
CA LEU A 280 4.26 -8.26 12.31
C LEU A 280 3.18 -9.33 12.39
N TYR A 281 3.37 -10.45 11.67
CA TYR A 281 2.40 -11.53 11.60
C TYR A 281 2.20 -12.27 12.92
N PRO A 282 3.25 -12.57 13.74
CA PRO A 282 3.04 -13.09 15.09
C PRO A 282 2.17 -12.16 15.96
N GLY A 283 2.39 -10.85 15.89
CA GLY A 283 1.56 -9.88 16.62
C GLY A 283 0.10 -9.86 16.15
N PHE A 284 -0.14 -10.00 14.84
CA PHE A 284 -1.49 -10.13 14.28
C PHE A 284 -2.16 -11.44 14.76
N ALA A 285 -1.43 -12.55 14.72
CA ALA A 285 -1.92 -13.86 15.18
C ALA A 285 -2.30 -13.86 16.67
N GLU A 286 -1.49 -13.23 17.51
CA GLU A 286 -1.80 -13.08 18.96
C GLU A 286 -3.09 -12.29 19.17
N ARG A 287 -3.26 -11.14 18.50
CA ARG A 287 -4.48 -10.31 18.64
C ARG A 287 -5.71 -11.03 18.12
N ALA A 288 -5.65 -11.68 16.97
CA ALA A 288 -6.75 -12.45 16.42
C ALA A 288 -7.13 -13.63 17.33
N THR A 289 -6.13 -14.32 17.91
CA THR A 289 -6.36 -15.39 18.88
C THR A 289 -7.08 -14.87 20.15
N ALA A 290 -6.66 -13.71 20.64
CA ALA A 290 -7.22 -13.12 21.87
C ALA A 290 -8.71 -12.76 21.74
N VAL A 291 -9.20 -12.50 20.53
CA VAL A 291 -10.61 -12.17 20.25
C VAL A 291 -11.40 -13.33 19.66
N GLY A 292 -10.79 -14.50 19.47
CA GLY A 292 -11.44 -15.71 18.97
C GLY A 292 -11.54 -15.83 17.45
N ASP A 293 -10.91 -14.96 16.68
CA ASP A 293 -10.85 -15.00 15.22
C ASP A 293 -9.84 -16.07 14.73
N THR A 294 -10.15 -17.33 14.98
CA THR A 294 -9.24 -18.46 14.84
C THR A 294 -8.74 -18.68 13.40
N ALA A 295 -9.59 -18.44 12.41
CA ALA A 295 -9.21 -18.54 10.99
C ALA A 295 -8.14 -17.50 10.63
N ALA A 296 -8.35 -16.24 11.00
CA ALA A 296 -7.37 -15.17 10.78
C ALA A 296 -6.09 -15.40 11.58
N ALA A 297 -6.20 -15.89 12.81
CA ALA A 297 -5.02 -16.26 13.61
C ALA A 297 -4.22 -17.42 12.99
N GLY A 298 -4.89 -18.37 12.32
CA GLY A 298 -4.26 -19.42 11.51
C GLY A 298 -3.49 -18.83 10.36
N PHE A 299 -4.18 -18.09 9.52
CA PHE A 299 -3.61 -17.37 8.37
C PHE A 299 -2.34 -16.59 8.76
N PHE A 300 -2.41 -15.74 9.78
CA PHE A 300 -1.24 -14.94 10.20
C PHE A 300 -0.05 -15.80 10.66
N ARG A 301 -0.27 -16.96 11.28
CA ARG A 301 0.82 -17.88 11.67
C ARG A 301 1.45 -18.55 10.46
N ASP A 302 0.62 -18.97 9.51
CA ASP A 302 1.09 -19.65 8.30
C ASP A 302 1.87 -18.67 7.42
N THR A 303 1.38 -17.44 7.24
CA THR A 303 2.10 -16.36 6.56
C THR A 303 3.43 -16.07 7.26
N ALA A 304 3.49 -15.93 8.58
CA ALA A 304 4.75 -15.73 9.30
C ALA A 304 5.80 -16.82 9.00
N ALA A 305 5.35 -18.08 8.83
CA ALA A 305 6.24 -19.19 8.50
C ALA A 305 6.72 -19.14 7.04
N ASP A 306 5.92 -18.59 6.14
CA ASP A 306 6.30 -18.40 4.73
C ASP A 306 7.25 -17.22 4.57
N GLU A 307 7.04 -16.09 5.29
CA GLU A 307 7.98 -14.96 5.29
C GLU A 307 9.37 -15.36 5.82
N ALA A 308 9.43 -16.28 6.77
CA ALA A 308 10.71 -16.82 7.20
C ALA A 308 11.44 -17.59 6.07
N LYS A 309 10.70 -18.28 5.19
CA LYS A 309 11.27 -18.95 4.01
C LYS A 309 11.70 -17.94 2.95
N HIS A 310 10.90 -16.89 2.71
CA HIS A 310 11.24 -15.79 1.81
C HIS A 310 12.51 -15.09 2.26
N ALA A 311 12.63 -14.72 3.54
CA ALA A 311 13.83 -14.14 4.12
C ALA A 311 15.06 -15.02 3.89
N ALA A 312 14.94 -16.35 4.10
CA ALA A 312 16.02 -17.30 3.88
C ALA A 312 16.43 -17.39 2.40
N ALA A 313 15.46 -17.39 1.48
CA ALA A 313 15.70 -17.42 0.04
C ALA A 313 16.42 -16.15 -0.43
N PHE A 314 15.97 -14.96 0.00
CA PHE A 314 16.65 -13.69 -0.31
C PHE A 314 18.05 -13.62 0.31
N GLN A 315 18.23 -14.10 1.54
CA GLN A 315 19.56 -14.16 2.18
C GLN A 315 20.50 -15.10 1.42
N GLN A 316 20.00 -16.25 0.96
CA GLN A 316 20.80 -17.16 0.15
C GLN A 316 21.19 -16.51 -1.18
N ALA A 317 20.27 -15.84 -1.86
CA ALA A 317 20.55 -15.10 -3.09
C ALA A 317 21.58 -13.97 -2.85
N LEU A 318 21.48 -13.24 -1.75
CA LEU A 318 22.43 -12.20 -1.35
C LEU A 318 23.84 -12.75 -1.13
N ASN A 319 23.95 -13.92 -0.49
CA ASN A 319 25.25 -14.57 -0.23
C ASN A 319 25.94 -15.09 -1.51
N GLN A 320 25.15 -15.31 -2.57
CA GLN A 320 25.65 -15.77 -3.88
C GLN A 320 26.04 -14.62 -4.82
N LEU A 321 25.70 -13.38 -4.46
CA LEU A 321 26.18 -12.20 -5.19
C LEU A 321 27.64 -11.91 -4.81
N HIS A 322 28.53 -12.09 -5.77
CA HIS A 322 29.98 -11.83 -5.64
C HIS A 322 30.34 -10.37 -5.94
#